data_9e0d5dcb74008935178b174027c635aa
#
_entry.id   9e0d5dcb74008935178b174027c635aa
#
_cell.length_a   1.000
_cell.length_b   1.000
_cell.length_c   1.000
_cell.angle_alpha   90.00
_cell.angle_beta   90.00
_cell.angle_gamma   90.00
#
_symmetry.space_group_name_H-M   'P 1'
#
loop_
_entity.id
_entity.type
_entity.pdbx_description
1 polymer ?
#
loop_
_entity_poly.entity_id
_entity_poly.type
_entity_poly.pdbx_seq_one_letter_code
_entity_poly.pdbx_strand_id
1 'polypeptide(L)'
;MNTDIVFTIILSIFRKEPSLYKQHNRQNVTKKLLFFLPQIQTKKDKTMLAQILAVVIFVAMFALIISEKFERHYVTLVSGALTLLLVFGLGLHSLEAVKHTLNIGSIFTAGFWYQSGSASESSSGINWATIIFIAGMMVMVEGMARVGFFRWLCMLIAKTVNYKTKLIFITFMIMSTVLAMFIDSITVILFLAAVTVELSHLLKFNPVPMILAEIFCANLGGSATMCGDPPNIIIGTSFGYSFGDFMMNTGAMAGISLVFTLIFFYFSFRKELVSADSNIDTSTFPSPESAIKDKKGFAVSCVIFLCAVVMLVTHAMTGLTVATIGTFIAAATILTSLKHTGEIMKRVDYKTLLFFIGLFVVVGGLEETGILNIVAGFIGK
;
A
#
# COMPACT_ATOMS: atom_id res chain seq x y z
N MET A 1 -14.26 17.80 -25.26
CA MET A 1 -14.57 18.14 -26.67
C MET A 1 -14.91 19.62 -26.69
N ASN A 2 -14.10 20.42 -27.39
CA ASN A 2 -14.12 21.89 -27.29
C ASN A 2 -15.47 22.44 -27.79
N THR A 3 -16.17 23.23 -26.97
CA THR A 3 -17.47 23.86 -27.29
C THR A 3 -17.41 24.67 -28.58
N ASP A 4 -16.24 25.26 -28.90
CA ASP A 4 -16.02 26.02 -30.12
C ASP A 4 -16.01 25.15 -31.37
N ILE A 5 -15.58 23.86 -31.27
CA ILE A 5 -15.61 22.90 -32.36
C ILE A 5 -17.04 22.46 -32.64
N VAL A 6 -17.85 22.21 -31.61
CA VAL A 6 -19.26 21.85 -31.79
C VAL A 6 -20.06 23.01 -32.37
N PHE A 7 -19.80 24.25 -31.93
CA PHE A 7 -20.42 25.45 -32.45
C PHE A 7 -19.99 25.73 -33.88
N THR A 8 -18.72 25.51 -34.21
CA THR A 8 -18.21 25.67 -35.61
C THR A 8 -18.76 24.58 -36.54
N ILE A 9 -18.90 23.34 -36.05
CA ILE A 9 -19.51 22.25 -36.83
C ILE A 9 -21.01 22.53 -37.08
N ILE A 10 -21.74 22.97 -36.05
CA ILE A 10 -23.16 23.34 -36.19
C ILE A 10 -23.30 24.51 -37.16
N LEU A 11 -22.48 25.55 -37.07
CA LEU A 11 -22.47 26.69 -38.00
C LEU A 11 -22.07 26.27 -39.44
N SER A 12 -21.16 25.33 -39.61
CA SER A 12 -20.74 24.81 -40.92
C SER A 12 -21.83 23.98 -41.60
N ILE A 13 -22.61 23.20 -40.84
CA ILE A 13 -23.76 22.44 -41.33
C ILE A 13 -24.87 23.41 -41.79
N PHE A 14 -25.11 24.49 -41.01
CA PHE A 14 -26.08 25.53 -41.39
C PHE A 14 -25.66 26.36 -42.63
N ARG A 15 -24.35 26.43 -42.90
CA ARG A 15 -23.82 27.19 -44.03
C ARG A 15 -23.85 26.41 -45.36
N LYS A 16 -23.85 25.08 -45.31
CA LYS A 16 -23.74 24.23 -46.52
C LYS A 16 -25.06 23.86 -47.20
N GLU A 17 -26.19 23.93 -46.51
CA GLU A 17 -27.50 23.61 -47.11
C GLU A 17 -28.62 24.57 -46.65
N PRO A 18 -28.81 25.71 -47.33
CA PRO A 18 -29.86 26.66 -46.99
C PRO A 18 -31.27 26.21 -47.38
N SER A 19 -31.41 25.17 -48.25
CA SER A 19 -32.66 24.82 -48.91
C SER A 19 -33.57 23.85 -48.12
N LEU A 20 -33.09 23.21 -47.06
CA LEU A 20 -33.82 22.16 -46.34
C LEU A 20 -34.60 22.63 -45.08
N TYR A 21 -34.56 23.91 -44.73
CA TYR A 21 -35.23 24.40 -43.53
C TYR A 21 -36.37 25.36 -43.80
N LYS A 22 -37.59 24.82 -43.87
CA LYS A 22 -38.84 25.63 -43.83
C LYS A 22 -38.87 26.39 -42.47
N GLN A 23 -39.35 27.66 -42.54
CA GLN A 23 -39.37 28.64 -41.43
C GLN A 23 -39.98 28.14 -40.13
N HIS A 24 -40.81 27.12 -40.15
CA HIS A 24 -41.49 26.51 -38.99
C HIS A 24 -40.54 25.68 -38.08
N ASN A 25 -39.40 25.23 -38.60
CA ASN A 25 -38.46 24.37 -37.82
C ASN A 25 -37.35 25.18 -37.12
N ARG A 26 -37.05 26.41 -37.56
CA ARG A 26 -36.08 27.31 -36.93
C ARG A 26 -36.43 27.67 -35.49
N GLN A 27 -37.70 28.01 -35.22
CA GLN A 27 -38.13 28.41 -33.88
C GLN A 27 -38.07 27.27 -32.87
N ASN A 28 -38.35 26.01 -33.32
CA ASN A 28 -38.27 24.84 -32.49
C ASN A 28 -36.81 24.41 -32.16
N VAL A 29 -35.90 24.56 -33.14
CA VAL A 29 -34.46 24.27 -32.93
C VAL A 29 -33.84 25.34 -32.03
N THR A 30 -34.17 26.61 -32.23
CA THR A 30 -33.66 27.72 -31.37
C THR A 30 -34.22 27.63 -29.97
N LYS A 31 -35.49 27.26 -29.78
CA LYS A 31 -36.09 27.01 -28.46
C LYS A 31 -35.44 25.81 -27.74
N LYS A 32 -35.19 24.71 -28.45
CA LYS A 32 -34.45 23.57 -27.90
C LYS A 32 -33.00 23.94 -27.54
N LEU A 33 -32.29 24.67 -28.40
CA LEU A 33 -30.95 25.16 -28.12
C LEU A 33 -30.92 26.11 -26.93
N LEU A 34 -31.83 27.07 -26.82
CA LEU A 34 -31.97 27.98 -25.69
C LEU A 34 -32.33 27.25 -24.37
N PHE A 35 -33.02 26.13 -24.45
CA PHE A 35 -33.34 25.28 -23.29
C PHE A 35 -32.13 24.42 -22.84
N PHE A 36 -31.31 23.95 -23.80
CA PHE A 36 -30.14 23.10 -23.54
C PHE A 36 -28.89 23.90 -23.13
N LEU A 37 -28.69 25.13 -23.61
CA LEU A 37 -27.52 25.97 -23.30
C LEU A 37 -27.37 26.24 -21.80
N PRO A 38 -28.41 26.65 -21.03
CA PRO A 38 -28.29 26.83 -19.58
C PRO A 38 -27.98 25.54 -18.84
N GLN A 39 -28.50 24.38 -19.30
CA GLN A 39 -28.22 23.08 -18.67
C GLN A 39 -26.77 22.64 -18.90
N ILE A 40 -26.20 22.94 -20.08
CA ILE A 40 -24.79 22.64 -20.37
C ILE A 40 -23.87 23.54 -19.54
N GLN A 41 -24.24 24.81 -19.38
CA GLN A 41 -23.45 25.79 -18.61
C GLN A 41 -23.49 25.46 -17.12
N THR A 42 -24.66 25.15 -16.56
CA THR A 42 -24.78 24.74 -15.16
C THR A 42 -24.08 23.41 -14.86
N LYS A 43 -24.03 22.46 -15.84
CA LYS A 43 -23.29 21.22 -15.70
C LYS A 43 -21.78 21.46 -15.70
N LYS A 44 -21.27 22.37 -16.55
CA LYS A 44 -19.84 22.74 -16.61
C LYS A 44 -19.41 23.43 -15.33
N ASP A 45 -20.21 24.34 -14.79
CA ASP A 45 -19.92 25.07 -13.55
C ASP A 45 -19.91 24.13 -12.34
N LYS A 46 -20.82 23.16 -12.27
CA LYS A 46 -20.85 22.13 -11.23
C LYS A 46 -19.63 21.21 -11.28
N THR A 47 -19.23 20.79 -12.48
CA THR A 47 -18.02 19.96 -12.65
C THR A 47 -16.78 20.73 -12.22
N MET A 48 -16.65 22.02 -12.56
CA MET A 48 -15.54 22.87 -12.14
C MET A 48 -15.51 23.05 -10.61
N LEU A 49 -16.68 23.25 -9.97
CA LEU A 49 -16.76 23.30 -8.51
C LEU A 49 -16.32 21.99 -7.86
N ALA A 50 -16.75 20.84 -8.40
CA ALA A 50 -16.34 19.51 -7.91
C ALA A 50 -14.82 19.30 -8.04
N GLN A 51 -14.22 19.74 -9.15
CA GLN A 51 -12.77 19.69 -9.37
C GLN A 51 -12.01 20.52 -8.34
N ILE A 52 -12.43 21.76 -8.11
CA ILE A 52 -11.80 22.64 -7.12
C ILE A 52 -11.90 22.05 -5.72
N LEU A 53 -13.10 21.57 -5.33
CA LEU A 53 -13.31 20.94 -4.03
C LEU A 53 -12.43 19.70 -3.85
N ALA A 54 -12.35 18.82 -4.87
CA ALA A 54 -11.53 17.62 -4.80
C ALA A 54 -10.04 17.96 -4.60
N VAL A 55 -9.51 18.94 -5.35
CA VAL A 55 -8.12 19.36 -5.20
C VAL A 55 -7.88 20.01 -3.83
N VAL A 56 -8.76 20.90 -3.38
CA VAL A 56 -8.62 21.55 -2.06
C VAL A 56 -8.62 20.53 -0.93
N ILE A 57 -9.55 19.55 -0.95
CA ILE A 57 -9.61 18.48 0.06
C ILE A 57 -8.33 17.65 0.02
N PHE A 58 -7.86 17.27 -1.17
CA PHE A 58 -6.65 16.49 -1.33
C PHE A 58 -5.40 17.23 -0.79
N VAL A 59 -5.20 18.47 -1.18
CA VAL A 59 -4.06 19.29 -0.72
C VAL A 59 -4.13 19.52 0.79
N ALA A 60 -5.31 19.85 1.32
CA ALA A 60 -5.52 20.03 2.75
C ALA A 60 -5.24 18.74 3.53
N MET A 61 -5.70 17.59 3.04
CA MET A 61 -5.41 16.28 3.62
C MET A 61 -3.91 16.04 3.74
N PHE A 62 -3.14 16.25 2.64
CA PHE A 62 -1.69 16.06 2.67
C PHE A 62 -0.99 17.06 3.59
N ALA A 63 -1.40 18.33 3.60
CA ALA A 63 -0.86 19.33 4.50
C ALA A 63 -1.07 18.95 5.98
N LEU A 64 -2.24 18.40 6.32
CA LEU A 64 -2.54 17.92 7.67
C LEU A 64 -1.72 16.67 8.02
N ILE A 65 -1.53 15.72 7.08
CA ILE A 65 -0.68 14.53 7.29
C ILE A 65 0.77 14.94 7.55
N ILE A 66 1.32 15.87 6.75
CA ILE A 66 2.70 16.36 6.90
C ILE A 66 2.87 17.14 8.21
N SER A 67 1.83 17.80 8.71
CA SER A 67 1.92 18.52 9.98
C SER A 67 2.10 17.63 11.20
N GLU A 68 1.83 16.33 11.10
CA GLU A 68 1.91 15.29 12.15
C GLU A 68 1.12 15.63 13.44
N LYS A 69 0.26 16.65 13.42
CA LYS A 69 -0.56 17.07 14.56
C LYS A 69 -1.73 16.13 14.85
N PHE A 70 -2.19 15.43 13.82
CA PHE A 70 -3.32 14.50 13.89
C PHE A 70 -2.91 13.13 13.38
N GLU A 71 -3.51 12.09 13.92
CA GLU A 71 -3.27 10.73 13.44
C GLU A 71 -3.76 10.60 11.98
N ARG A 72 -2.92 10.04 11.12
CA ARG A 72 -3.10 9.99 9.66
C ARG A 72 -4.44 9.40 9.23
N HIS A 73 -4.92 8.35 9.92
CA HIS A 73 -6.18 7.70 9.58
C HIS A 73 -7.42 8.58 9.84
N TYR A 74 -7.42 9.42 10.90
CA TYR A 74 -8.51 10.38 11.11
C TYR A 74 -8.54 11.43 10.00
N VAL A 75 -7.38 11.94 9.62
CA VAL A 75 -7.27 12.93 8.56
C VAL A 75 -7.82 12.39 7.24
N THR A 76 -7.43 11.17 6.84
CA THR A 76 -7.90 10.58 5.58
C THR A 76 -9.38 10.21 5.62
N LEU A 77 -9.90 9.67 6.73
CA LEU A 77 -11.32 9.33 6.86
C LEU A 77 -12.22 10.57 6.82
N VAL A 78 -11.83 11.64 7.53
CA VAL A 78 -12.60 12.91 7.49
C VAL A 78 -12.53 13.51 6.09
N SER A 79 -11.37 13.54 5.45
CA SER A 79 -11.22 14.00 4.07
C SER A 79 -12.02 13.16 3.09
N GLY A 80 -12.04 11.83 3.27
CA GLY A 80 -12.88 10.91 2.49
C GLY A 80 -14.37 11.21 2.66
N ALA A 81 -14.83 11.40 3.90
CA ALA A 81 -16.23 11.78 4.19
C ALA A 81 -16.58 13.13 3.54
N LEU A 82 -15.68 14.12 3.62
CA LEU A 82 -15.86 15.41 2.94
C LEU A 82 -15.92 15.25 1.41
N THR A 83 -15.11 14.37 0.84
CA THR A 83 -15.16 14.06 -0.61
C THR A 83 -16.51 13.47 -0.99
N LEU A 84 -17.02 12.50 -0.23
CA LEU A 84 -18.34 11.90 -0.48
C LEU A 84 -19.48 12.96 -0.39
N LEU A 85 -19.44 13.84 0.59
CA LEU A 85 -20.48 14.83 0.83
C LEU A 85 -20.38 16.03 -0.11
N LEU A 86 -19.19 16.63 -0.23
CA LEU A 86 -19.00 17.89 -0.95
C LEU A 86 -18.74 17.66 -2.45
N VAL A 87 -17.84 16.74 -2.81
CA VAL A 87 -17.50 16.51 -4.22
C VAL A 87 -18.62 15.76 -4.92
N PHE A 88 -19.05 14.62 -4.37
CA PHE A 88 -20.08 13.79 -5.01
C PHE A 88 -21.50 14.28 -4.71
N GLY A 89 -21.78 14.73 -3.48
CA GLY A 89 -23.11 15.21 -3.09
C GLY A 89 -23.44 16.58 -3.66
N LEU A 90 -22.61 17.60 -3.40
CA LEU A 90 -22.87 19.00 -3.83
C LEU A 90 -22.30 19.30 -5.22
N GLY A 91 -21.15 18.74 -5.56
CA GLY A 91 -20.48 19.02 -6.85
C GLY A 91 -21.07 18.22 -8.00
N LEU A 92 -20.95 16.91 -8.00
CA LEU A 92 -21.39 16.05 -9.09
C LEU A 92 -22.86 15.65 -9.02
N HIS A 93 -23.49 15.65 -7.84
CA HIS A 93 -24.84 15.12 -7.59
C HIS A 93 -25.03 13.69 -8.14
N SER A 94 -24.01 12.85 -8.01
CA SER A 94 -23.97 11.52 -8.60
C SER A 94 -23.80 10.43 -7.55
N LEU A 95 -24.86 9.66 -7.32
CA LEU A 95 -24.80 8.44 -6.52
C LEU A 95 -24.00 7.33 -7.22
N GLU A 96 -23.92 7.37 -8.55
CA GLU A 96 -23.07 6.43 -9.31
C GLU A 96 -21.59 6.65 -9.02
N ALA A 97 -21.12 7.90 -8.95
CA ALA A 97 -19.75 8.22 -8.56
C ALA A 97 -19.42 7.70 -7.16
N VAL A 98 -20.36 7.81 -6.21
CA VAL A 98 -20.20 7.23 -4.87
C VAL A 98 -20.07 5.72 -4.93
N LYS A 99 -20.97 5.03 -5.65
CA LYS A 99 -20.92 3.56 -5.78
C LYS A 99 -19.63 3.09 -6.47
N HIS A 100 -19.21 3.81 -7.50
CA HIS A 100 -17.99 3.53 -8.25
C HIS A 100 -16.75 3.73 -7.39
N THR A 101 -16.68 4.83 -6.63
CA THR A 101 -15.56 5.09 -5.72
C THR A 101 -15.53 4.11 -4.55
N LEU A 102 -16.66 3.77 -3.93
CA LEU A 102 -16.69 2.77 -2.85
C LEU A 102 -16.41 1.35 -3.35
N ASN A 103 -16.75 1.05 -4.60
CA ASN A 103 -16.41 -0.19 -5.31
C ASN A 103 -16.70 -1.49 -4.52
N ILE A 104 -17.69 -1.50 -3.64
CA ILE A 104 -18.03 -2.67 -2.81
C ILE A 104 -18.50 -3.85 -3.68
N GLY A 105 -19.13 -3.55 -4.82
CA GLY A 105 -19.63 -4.55 -5.75
C GLY A 105 -18.54 -5.46 -6.33
N SER A 106 -17.31 -4.97 -6.44
CA SER A 106 -16.19 -5.75 -6.99
C SER A 106 -15.89 -7.01 -6.17
N ILE A 107 -16.06 -6.96 -4.85
CA ILE A 107 -15.80 -8.10 -3.93
C ILE A 107 -16.66 -9.32 -4.27
N PHE A 108 -17.85 -9.11 -4.84
CA PHE A 108 -18.80 -10.18 -5.19
C PHE A 108 -18.62 -10.72 -6.62
N THR A 109 -17.64 -10.22 -7.35
CA THR A 109 -17.34 -10.71 -8.71
C THR A 109 -16.35 -11.87 -8.68
N ALA A 110 -16.49 -12.83 -9.60
CA ALA A 110 -15.53 -13.95 -9.70
C ALA A 110 -14.12 -13.44 -10.05
N GLY A 111 -14.01 -12.39 -10.87
CA GLY A 111 -12.73 -11.78 -11.26
C GLY A 111 -11.97 -11.14 -10.09
N PHE A 112 -12.65 -10.80 -8.98
CA PHE A 112 -12.02 -10.30 -7.78
C PHE A 112 -11.15 -11.37 -7.07
N TRP A 113 -11.58 -12.63 -7.15
CA TRP A 113 -10.94 -13.75 -6.46
C TRP A 113 -10.00 -14.55 -7.35
N TYR A 114 -10.33 -14.64 -8.65
CA TYR A 114 -9.60 -15.43 -9.61
C TYR A 114 -9.57 -14.72 -10.97
N GLN A 115 -8.39 -14.49 -11.50
CA GLN A 115 -8.20 -13.80 -12.77
C GLN A 115 -7.20 -14.57 -13.64
N SER A 116 -7.68 -15.12 -14.74
CA SER A 116 -6.86 -15.83 -15.71
C SER A 116 -6.12 -14.83 -16.60
N GLY A 117 -4.80 -14.75 -16.47
CA GLY A 117 -3.92 -13.89 -17.28
C GLY A 117 -3.46 -12.61 -16.56
N SER A 118 -2.55 -11.89 -17.20
CA SER A 118 -1.97 -10.62 -16.72
C SER A 118 -2.91 -9.41 -16.87
N ALA A 119 -4.21 -9.60 -16.63
CA ALA A 119 -5.15 -8.49 -16.63
C ALA A 119 -4.88 -7.61 -15.41
N SER A 120 -4.72 -6.31 -15.64
CA SER A 120 -4.57 -5.34 -14.55
C SER A 120 -5.78 -5.41 -13.63
N GLU A 121 -5.57 -5.58 -12.33
CA GLU A 121 -6.60 -5.41 -11.30
C GLU A 121 -6.96 -3.91 -11.15
N SER A 122 -7.13 -3.21 -12.27
CA SER A 122 -7.47 -1.80 -12.26
C SER A 122 -8.88 -1.63 -11.74
N SER A 123 -9.01 -1.39 -10.46
CA SER A 123 -10.24 -0.95 -9.84
C SER A 123 -10.20 0.56 -9.69
N SER A 124 -11.12 1.26 -10.34
CA SER A 124 -11.41 2.63 -9.97
C SER A 124 -11.99 2.67 -8.56
N GLY A 125 -11.59 3.68 -7.78
CA GLY A 125 -12.03 3.81 -6.39
C GLY A 125 -11.24 2.96 -5.39
N ILE A 126 -11.92 2.45 -4.35
CA ILE A 126 -11.27 1.66 -3.30
C ILE A 126 -10.77 0.32 -3.85
N ASN A 127 -9.45 0.10 -3.77
CA ASN A 127 -8.87 -1.19 -4.10
C ASN A 127 -8.99 -2.17 -2.91
N TRP A 128 -10.15 -2.85 -2.83
CA TRP A 128 -10.44 -3.82 -1.78
C TRP A 128 -9.49 -5.02 -1.80
N ALA A 129 -8.99 -5.40 -2.98
CA ALA A 129 -8.05 -6.51 -3.11
C ALA A 129 -6.76 -6.23 -2.33
N THR A 130 -6.21 -5.02 -2.50
CA THR A 130 -5.05 -4.55 -1.74
C THR A 130 -5.33 -4.48 -0.23
N ILE A 131 -6.49 -3.94 0.18
CA ILE A 131 -6.84 -3.80 1.60
C ILE A 131 -6.97 -5.18 2.27
N ILE A 132 -7.66 -6.12 1.62
CA ILE A 132 -7.81 -7.49 2.13
C ILE A 132 -6.46 -8.20 2.20
N PHE A 133 -5.60 -8.00 1.21
CA PHE A 133 -4.26 -8.57 1.21
C PHE A 133 -3.42 -8.05 2.38
N ILE A 134 -3.35 -6.71 2.56
CA ILE A 134 -2.60 -6.10 3.66
C ILE A 134 -3.13 -6.59 5.01
N ALA A 135 -4.45 -6.62 5.20
CA ALA A 135 -5.07 -7.14 6.42
C ALA A 135 -4.69 -8.62 6.66
N GLY A 136 -4.69 -9.44 5.61
CA GLY A 136 -4.29 -10.85 5.67
C GLY A 136 -2.84 -11.03 6.07
N MET A 137 -1.94 -10.25 5.48
CA MET A 137 -0.52 -10.25 5.83
C MET A 137 -0.30 -9.81 7.28
N MET A 138 -0.97 -8.77 7.76
CA MET A 138 -0.88 -8.33 9.15
C MET A 138 -1.34 -9.43 10.12
N VAL A 139 -2.44 -10.12 9.83
CA VAL A 139 -2.92 -11.25 10.66
C VAL A 139 -1.88 -12.37 10.72
N MET A 140 -1.29 -12.73 9.59
CA MET A 140 -0.25 -13.76 9.51
C MET A 140 0.99 -13.37 10.33
N VAL A 141 1.46 -12.15 10.16
CA VAL A 141 2.67 -11.64 10.83
C VAL A 141 2.47 -11.57 12.34
N GLU A 142 1.30 -11.14 12.82
CA GLU A 142 0.96 -11.17 14.25
C GLU A 142 0.89 -12.61 14.80
N GLY A 143 0.39 -13.56 14.01
CA GLY A 143 0.44 -14.97 14.33
C GLY A 143 1.87 -15.48 14.53
N MET A 144 2.79 -15.11 13.61
CA MET A 144 4.21 -15.44 13.70
C MET A 144 4.90 -14.78 14.90
N ALA A 145 4.61 -13.50 15.14
CA ALA A 145 5.15 -12.75 16.27
C ALA A 145 4.77 -13.37 17.60
N ARG A 146 3.51 -13.80 17.71
CA ARG A 146 2.98 -14.40 18.92
C ARG A 146 3.71 -15.69 19.32
N VAL A 147 4.04 -16.55 18.34
CA VAL A 147 4.76 -17.81 18.60
C VAL A 147 6.27 -17.61 18.83
N GLY A 148 6.77 -16.36 18.67
CA GLY A 148 8.16 -15.99 18.93
C GLY A 148 9.09 -16.12 17.72
N PHE A 149 8.56 -16.17 16.48
CA PHE A 149 9.34 -16.37 15.26
C PHE A 149 10.46 -15.33 15.11
N PHE A 150 10.13 -14.04 15.20
CA PHE A 150 11.12 -12.98 14.97
C PHE A 150 12.24 -12.99 16.02
N ARG A 151 11.89 -13.18 17.29
CA ARG A 151 12.89 -13.29 18.35
C ARG A 151 13.78 -14.51 18.16
N TRP A 152 13.18 -15.65 17.81
CA TRP A 152 13.92 -16.87 17.50
C TRP A 152 14.91 -16.65 16.34
N LEU A 153 14.46 -16.03 15.25
CA LEU A 153 15.28 -15.77 14.06
C LEU A 153 16.47 -14.85 14.39
N CYS A 154 16.23 -13.76 15.10
CA CYS A 154 17.28 -12.83 15.52
C CYS A 154 18.32 -13.51 16.44
N MET A 155 17.86 -14.29 17.43
CA MET A 155 18.75 -15.02 18.34
C MET A 155 19.52 -16.11 17.61
N LEU A 156 18.91 -16.78 16.63
CA LEU A 156 19.57 -17.77 15.80
C LEU A 156 20.73 -17.12 14.99
N ILE A 157 20.46 -15.99 14.34
CA ILE A 157 21.47 -15.25 13.59
C ILE A 157 22.56 -14.75 14.51
N ALA A 158 22.24 -14.15 15.66
CA ALA A 158 23.24 -13.69 16.61
C ALA A 158 24.16 -14.83 17.09
N LYS A 159 23.59 -16.01 17.34
CA LYS A 159 24.34 -17.23 17.70
C LYS A 159 25.26 -17.71 16.57
N THR A 160 24.76 -17.74 15.30
CA THR A 160 25.57 -18.20 14.16
C THR A 160 26.80 -17.34 13.91
N VAL A 161 26.73 -16.05 14.22
CA VAL A 161 27.86 -15.11 14.10
C VAL A 161 28.67 -15.00 15.41
N ASN A 162 28.46 -15.95 16.35
CA ASN A 162 29.15 -16.01 17.65
C ASN A 162 29.04 -14.70 18.46
N TYR A 163 27.90 -14.05 18.41
CA TYR A 163 27.58 -12.80 19.11
C TYR A 163 28.57 -11.64 18.84
N LYS A 164 29.32 -11.70 17.74
CA LYS A 164 30.23 -10.61 17.36
C LYS A 164 29.44 -9.41 16.88
N THR A 165 29.44 -8.30 17.63
CA THR A 165 28.60 -7.11 17.39
C THR A 165 28.68 -6.60 15.95
N LYS A 166 29.87 -6.54 15.34
CA LYS A 166 30.03 -6.11 13.93
C LYS A 166 29.36 -7.05 12.93
N LEU A 167 29.41 -8.37 13.18
CA LEU A 167 28.75 -9.35 12.33
C LEU A 167 27.22 -9.32 12.52
N ILE A 168 26.75 -9.17 13.78
CA ILE A 168 25.32 -8.96 14.08
C ILE A 168 24.81 -7.75 13.30
N PHE A 169 25.54 -6.63 13.33
CA PHE A 169 25.19 -5.42 12.62
C PHE A 169 24.92 -5.69 11.12
N ILE A 170 25.87 -6.30 10.43
CA ILE A 170 25.75 -6.60 8.99
C ILE A 170 24.62 -7.62 8.73
N THR A 171 24.54 -8.68 9.54
CA THR A 171 23.55 -9.73 9.32
C THR A 171 22.13 -9.25 9.65
N PHE A 172 21.96 -8.36 10.64
CA PHE A 172 20.66 -7.76 10.96
C PHE A 172 20.21 -6.76 9.88
N MET A 173 21.12 -6.00 9.29
CA MET A 173 20.81 -5.17 8.12
C MET A 173 20.29 -6.02 6.95
N ILE A 174 20.99 -7.13 6.61
CA ILE A 174 20.56 -8.04 5.55
C ILE A 174 19.22 -8.69 5.90
N MET A 175 19.07 -9.17 7.14
CA MET A 175 17.83 -9.79 7.61
C MET A 175 16.67 -8.80 7.57
N SER A 176 16.88 -7.56 7.98
CA SER A 176 15.89 -6.48 7.91
C SER A 176 15.38 -6.29 6.49
N THR A 177 16.31 -6.22 5.52
CA THR A 177 15.94 -6.12 4.09
C THR A 177 15.14 -7.33 3.64
N VAL A 178 15.63 -8.55 3.91
CA VAL A 178 14.97 -9.79 3.44
C VAL A 178 13.59 -9.98 4.05
N LEU A 179 13.42 -9.69 5.34
CA LEU A 179 12.09 -9.77 5.97
C LEU A 179 11.14 -8.72 5.41
N ALA A 180 11.61 -7.49 5.20
CA ALA A 180 10.78 -6.41 4.67
C ALA A 180 10.38 -6.59 3.20
N MET A 181 10.99 -7.50 2.47
CA MET A 181 10.53 -7.91 1.13
C MET A 181 9.15 -8.60 1.17
N PHE A 182 8.77 -9.22 2.30
CA PHE A 182 7.55 -10.03 2.42
C PHE A 182 6.64 -9.54 3.55
N ILE A 183 7.14 -8.73 4.45
CA ILE A 183 6.46 -8.26 5.64
C ILE A 183 6.60 -6.74 5.65
N ASP A 184 5.54 -6.04 6.03
CA ASP A 184 5.54 -4.58 6.17
C ASP A 184 6.77 -4.09 6.96
N SER A 185 7.45 -3.09 6.40
CA SER A 185 8.72 -2.56 6.90
C SER A 185 8.61 -2.05 8.35
N ILE A 186 7.49 -1.43 8.72
CA ILE A 186 7.26 -0.92 10.09
C ILE A 186 7.23 -2.08 11.09
N THR A 187 6.53 -3.15 10.75
CA THR A 187 6.42 -4.35 11.59
C THR A 187 7.79 -5.01 11.78
N VAL A 188 8.58 -5.15 10.71
CA VAL A 188 9.94 -5.69 10.77
C VAL A 188 10.81 -4.85 11.71
N ILE A 189 10.79 -3.53 11.58
CA ILE A 189 11.55 -2.61 12.41
C ILE A 189 11.20 -2.77 13.89
N LEU A 190 9.91 -2.84 14.24
CA LEU A 190 9.47 -2.97 15.62
C LEU A 190 10.01 -4.24 16.29
N PHE A 191 10.00 -5.38 15.58
CA PHE A 191 10.52 -6.63 16.11
C PHE A 191 12.04 -6.65 16.19
N LEU A 192 12.73 -6.19 15.15
CA LEU A 192 14.20 -6.15 15.17
C LEU A 192 14.72 -5.19 16.23
N ALA A 193 14.19 -3.98 16.29
CA ALA A 193 14.61 -3.01 17.29
C ALA A 193 14.45 -3.54 18.73
N ALA A 194 13.35 -4.25 19.03
CA ALA A 194 13.15 -4.84 20.34
C ALA A 194 14.26 -5.85 20.69
N VAL A 195 14.63 -6.72 19.73
CA VAL A 195 15.72 -7.70 19.96
C VAL A 195 17.09 -7.02 19.95
N THR A 196 17.30 -6.01 19.10
CA THR A 196 18.54 -5.21 19.08
C THR A 196 18.78 -4.53 20.43
N VAL A 197 17.74 -3.96 21.06
CA VAL A 197 17.82 -3.40 22.41
C VAL A 197 18.16 -4.50 23.44
N GLU A 198 17.52 -5.67 23.38
CA GLU A 198 17.82 -6.80 24.25
C GLU A 198 19.31 -7.23 24.12
N LEU A 199 19.79 -7.41 22.89
CA LEU A 199 21.18 -7.75 22.62
C LEU A 199 22.15 -6.65 23.04
N SER A 200 21.78 -5.39 22.91
CA SER A 200 22.62 -4.26 23.33
C SER A 200 22.88 -4.26 24.82
N HIS A 201 21.88 -4.63 25.62
CA HIS A 201 22.06 -4.78 27.07
C HIS A 201 22.99 -5.97 27.43
N LEU A 202 22.89 -7.08 26.70
CA LEU A 202 23.71 -8.26 26.90
C LEU A 202 25.18 -8.06 26.47
N LEU A 203 25.35 -7.42 25.29
CA LEU A 203 26.66 -7.22 24.66
C LEU A 203 27.28 -5.84 24.96
N LYS A 204 26.57 -5.00 25.72
CA LYS A 204 27.02 -3.67 26.17
C LYS A 204 27.47 -2.75 25.02
N PHE A 205 26.69 -2.70 23.93
CA PHE A 205 26.90 -1.76 22.82
C PHE A 205 25.77 -0.73 22.72
N ASN A 206 26.00 0.36 21.99
CA ASN A 206 24.96 1.34 21.71
C ASN A 206 24.00 0.81 20.63
N PRO A 207 22.67 0.64 20.93
CA PRO A 207 21.71 0.09 19.97
C PRO A 207 21.34 1.08 18.86
N VAL A 208 21.50 2.39 19.06
CA VAL A 208 21.00 3.42 18.15
C VAL A 208 21.55 3.28 16.72
N PRO A 209 22.88 3.10 16.50
CA PRO A 209 23.42 2.91 15.16
C PRO A 209 22.84 1.68 14.45
N MET A 210 22.62 0.58 15.18
CA MET A 210 22.08 -0.65 14.64
C MET A 210 20.62 -0.48 14.24
N ILE A 211 19.79 0.10 15.09
CA ILE A 211 18.38 0.38 14.81
C ILE A 211 18.23 1.33 13.62
N LEU A 212 19.07 2.37 13.51
CA LEU A 212 19.05 3.27 12.35
C LEU A 212 19.35 2.53 11.03
N ALA A 213 20.36 1.66 11.06
CA ALA A 213 20.71 0.85 9.89
C ALA A 213 19.61 -0.16 9.53
N GLU A 214 18.98 -0.80 10.51
CA GLU A 214 17.84 -1.70 10.33
C GLU A 214 16.64 -0.99 9.69
N ILE A 215 16.33 0.24 10.15
CA ILE A 215 15.25 1.08 9.57
C ILE A 215 15.52 1.36 8.09
N PHE A 216 16.73 1.78 7.75
CA PHE A 216 17.10 2.02 6.35
C PHE A 216 16.98 0.75 5.50
N CYS A 217 17.48 -0.36 6.00
CA CYS A 217 17.44 -1.64 5.31
C CYS A 217 16.02 -2.20 5.18
N ALA A 218 15.16 -2.01 6.18
CA ALA A 218 13.74 -2.39 6.09
C ALA A 218 13.03 -1.62 4.98
N ASN A 219 13.22 -0.29 4.90
CA ASN A 219 12.63 0.52 3.83
C ASN A 219 13.13 0.11 2.44
N LEU A 220 14.44 -0.23 2.30
CA LEU A 220 14.97 -0.78 1.05
C LEU A 220 14.32 -2.12 0.69
N GLY A 221 14.19 -3.02 1.67
CA GLY A 221 13.50 -4.30 1.49
C GLY A 221 12.05 -4.13 1.10
N GLY A 222 11.34 -3.21 1.78
CA GLY A 222 9.94 -2.88 1.50
C GLY A 222 9.73 -2.40 0.05
N SER A 223 10.69 -1.65 -0.50
CA SER A 223 10.62 -1.18 -1.90
C SER A 223 11.01 -2.24 -2.94
N ALA A 224 11.64 -3.34 -2.52
CA ALA A 224 12.21 -4.33 -3.43
C ALA A 224 11.17 -5.24 -4.08
N THR A 225 10.05 -5.48 -3.43
CA THR A 225 9.00 -6.37 -3.92
C THR A 225 7.64 -5.70 -3.92
N MET A 226 6.70 -6.34 -4.63
CA MET A 226 5.31 -5.89 -4.67
C MET A 226 4.63 -5.95 -3.30
N CYS A 227 5.08 -6.83 -2.39
CA CYS A 227 4.40 -7.14 -1.13
C CYS A 227 5.02 -6.45 0.09
N GLY A 228 6.22 -5.86 -0.05
CA GLY A 228 6.92 -5.24 1.07
C GLY A 228 6.18 -4.05 1.65
N ASP A 229 5.74 -3.14 0.80
CA ASP A 229 5.00 -1.94 1.22
C ASP A 229 3.69 -1.78 0.45
N PRO A 230 2.60 -1.28 1.08
CA PRO A 230 1.29 -1.17 0.47
C PRO A 230 1.24 -0.40 -0.86
N PRO A 231 1.98 0.71 -1.08
CA PRO A 231 1.97 1.39 -2.37
C PRO A 231 2.45 0.51 -3.54
N ASN A 232 3.37 -0.42 -3.28
CA ASN A 232 3.91 -1.29 -4.31
C ASN A 232 2.87 -2.28 -4.84
N ILE A 233 1.98 -2.76 -3.97
CA ILE A 233 0.86 -3.64 -4.38
C ILE A 233 -0.07 -2.88 -5.31
N ILE A 234 -0.39 -1.62 -4.98
CA ILE A 234 -1.25 -0.77 -5.81
C ILE A 234 -0.61 -0.55 -7.18
N ILE A 235 0.69 -0.22 -7.22
CA ILE A 235 1.42 -0.02 -8.47
C ILE A 235 1.49 -1.33 -9.27
N GLY A 236 1.89 -2.42 -8.63
CA GLY A 236 2.04 -3.72 -9.26
C GLY A 236 0.73 -4.21 -9.88
N THR A 237 -0.36 -4.18 -9.13
CA THR A 237 -1.69 -4.59 -9.62
C THR A 237 -2.24 -3.67 -10.70
N SER A 238 -2.06 -2.35 -10.56
CA SER A 238 -2.54 -1.37 -11.56
C SER A 238 -1.82 -1.48 -12.91
N PHE A 239 -0.54 -1.84 -12.90
CA PHE A 239 0.23 -2.06 -14.12
C PHE A 239 0.22 -3.52 -14.60
N GLY A 240 -0.45 -4.42 -13.90
CA GLY A 240 -0.50 -5.84 -14.23
C GLY A 240 0.85 -6.55 -14.13
N TYR A 241 1.74 -6.06 -13.25
CA TYR A 241 3.04 -6.69 -13.02
C TYR A 241 2.88 -7.95 -12.18
N SER A 242 3.61 -9.00 -12.56
CA SER A 242 3.80 -10.14 -11.69
C SER A 242 4.77 -9.79 -10.55
N PHE A 243 4.75 -10.59 -9.47
CA PHE A 243 5.73 -10.47 -8.40
C PHE A 243 7.18 -10.54 -8.95
N GLY A 244 7.42 -11.43 -9.93
CA GLY A 244 8.72 -11.58 -10.58
C GLY A 244 9.14 -10.34 -11.37
N ASP A 245 8.22 -9.76 -12.16
CA ASP A 245 8.50 -8.54 -12.94
C ASP A 245 8.86 -7.37 -12.02
N PHE A 246 8.07 -7.19 -10.93
CA PHE A 246 8.34 -6.15 -9.95
C PHE A 246 9.69 -6.35 -9.27
N MET A 247 9.99 -7.56 -8.81
CA MET A 247 11.25 -7.89 -8.15
C MET A 247 12.48 -7.75 -9.08
N MET A 248 12.36 -8.10 -10.35
CA MET A 248 13.46 -7.96 -11.32
C MET A 248 13.81 -6.49 -11.59
N ASN A 249 12.83 -5.59 -11.57
CA ASN A 249 13.05 -4.17 -11.81
C ASN A 249 13.44 -3.43 -10.52
N THR A 250 12.55 -3.39 -9.52
CA THR A 250 12.78 -2.63 -8.28
C THR A 250 13.70 -3.37 -7.32
N GLY A 251 13.63 -4.68 -7.24
CA GLY A 251 14.50 -5.51 -6.39
C GLY A 251 15.97 -5.43 -6.77
N ALA A 252 16.29 -5.36 -8.07
CA ALA A 252 17.66 -5.16 -8.53
C ALA A 252 18.21 -3.81 -8.04
N MET A 253 17.44 -2.73 -8.15
CA MET A 253 17.82 -1.40 -7.65
C MET A 253 17.98 -1.38 -6.13
N ALA A 254 17.07 -2.03 -5.41
CA ALA A 254 17.13 -2.18 -3.95
C ALA A 254 18.36 -2.98 -3.53
N GLY A 255 18.73 -4.03 -4.28
CA GLY A 255 19.94 -4.83 -4.03
C GLY A 255 21.22 -4.02 -4.18
N ILE A 256 21.34 -3.22 -5.25
CA ILE A 256 22.48 -2.31 -5.44
C ILE A 256 22.53 -1.29 -4.29
N SER A 257 21.39 -0.69 -3.96
CA SER A 257 21.28 0.29 -2.86
C SER A 257 21.64 -0.33 -1.51
N LEU A 258 21.28 -1.61 -1.28
CA LEU A 258 21.65 -2.35 -0.07
C LEU A 258 23.18 -2.46 0.08
N VAL A 259 23.89 -2.78 -0.99
CA VAL A 259 25.36 -2.87 -0.95
C VAL A 259 25.98 -1.54 -0.52
N PHE A 260 25.54 -0.43 -1.14
CA PHE A 260 26.01 0.91 -0.75
C PHE A 260 25.62 1.26 0.70
N THR A 261 24.42 0.91 1.11
CA THR A 261 23.92 1.14 2.47
C THR A 261 24.74 0.35 3.50
N LEU A 262 25.05 -0.93 3.24
CA LEU A 262 25.90 -1.75 4.10
C LEU A 262 27.30 -1.14 4.26
N ILE A 263 27.91 -0.71 3.15
CA ILE A 263 29.22 -0.06 3.16
C ILE A 263 29.16 1.24 3.96
N PHE A 264 28.19 2.10 3.66
CA PHE A 264 28.05 3.40 4.31
C PHE A 264 27.88 3.27 5.83
N PHE A 265 26.90 2.47 6.29
CA PHE A 265 26.64 2.31 7.70
C PHE A 265 27.77 1.59 8.44
N TYR A 266 28.39 0.59 7.81
CA TYR A 266 29.55 -0.08 8.41
C TYR A 266 30.72 0.89 8.66
N PHE A 267 31.08 1.72 7.66
CA PHE A 267 32.18 2.68 7.85
C PHE A 267 31.81 3.83 8.81
N SER A 268 30.56 4.27 8.80
CA SER A 268 30.08 5.35 9.68
C SER A 268 30.11 4.92 11.15
N PHE A 269 29.62 3.71 11.44
CA PHE A 269 29.40 3.27 12.82
C PHE A 269 30.39 2.22 13.34
N ARG A 270 31.38 1.79 12.57
CA ARG A 270 32.34 0.75 12.98
C ARG A 270 33.06 1.02 14.29
N LYS A 271 33.23 2.29 14.69
CA LYS A 271 33.87 2.68 15.95
C LYS A 271 32.92 2.56 17.13
N GLU A 272 31.63 2.76 16.91
CA GLU A 272 30.59 2.68 17.95
C GLU A 272 30.11 1.23 18.21
N LEU A 273 30.40 0.34 17.26
CA LEU A 273 30.04 -1.08 17.32
C LEU A 273 31.12 -1.93 18.05
N VAL A 274 31.95 -1.31 18.86
CA VAL A 274 32.94 -2.03 19.66
C VAL A 274 32.27 -2.36 21.01
N SER A 275 32.09 -3.66 21.30
CA SER A 275 31.63 -4.10 22.61
C SER A 275 32.65 -3.73 23.67
N ALA A 276 32.18 -3.30 24.83
CA ALA A 276 33.03 -2.84 25.95
C ALA A 276 33.87 -3.96 26.55
N ASP A 277 33.50 -5.22 26.35
CA ASP A 277 34.19 -6.40 26.84
C ASP A 277 34.46 -7.42 25.74
N SER A 278 35.74 -7.72 25.51
CA SER A 278 36.16 -8.78 24.59
C SER A 278 35.97 -10.21 25.15
N ASN A 279 35.60 -10.36 26.43
CA ASN A 279 35.45 -11.63 27.17
C ASN A 279 34.02 -11.80 27.72
N ILE A 280 33.00 -11.64 26.88
CA ILE A 280 31.61 -11.90 27.30
C ILE A 280 31.39 -13.42 27.26
N ASP A 281 31.00 -14.00 28.41
CA ASP A 281 30.61 -15.41 28.48
C ASP A 281 29.27 -15.62 27.79
N THR A 282 29.34 -16.10 26.53
CA THR A 282 28.19 -16.36 25.71
C THR A 282 27.37 -17.60 26.11
N SER A 283 27.87 -18.38 27.07
CA SER A 283 27.19 -19.58 27.60
C SER A 283 25.94 -19.22 28.40
N THR A 284 25.88 -17.99 28.93
CA THR A 284 24.75 -17.46 29.70
C THR A 284 23.62 -16.88 28.86
N PHE A 285 23.83 -16.76 27.54
CA PHE A 285 22.84 -16.16 26.64
C PHE A 285 21.65 -17.08 26.40
N PRO A 286 20.44 -16.52 26.25
CA PRO A 286 19.26 -17.31 25.97
C PRO A 286 19.42 -18.13 24.67
N SER A 287 19.11 -19.41 24.72
CA SER A 287 19.12 -20.22 23.51
C SER A 287 18.02 -19.75 22.54
N PRO A 288 18.23 -19.81 21.20
CA PRO A 288 17.20 -19.45 20.24
C PRO A 288 15.88 -20.19 20.48
N GLU A 289 15.95 -21.45 20.88
CA GLU A 289 14.78 -22.30 21.17
C GLU A 289 13.93 -21.75 22.34
N SER A 290 14.54 -21.01 23.28
CA SER A 290 13.82 -20.39 24.40
C SER A 290 12.86 -19.27 23.96
N ALA A 291 13.06 -18.72 22.77
CA ALA A 291 12.18 -17.72 22.18
C ALA A 291 10.87 -18.34 21.66
N ILE A 292 10.84 -19.65 21.38
CA ILE A 292 9.68 -20.35 20.85
C ILE A 292 8.70 -20.64 21.99
N LYS A 293 7.57 -19.92 21.99
CA LYS A 293 6.54 -20.06 23.03
C LYS A 293 5.65 -21.29 22.83
N ASP A 294 5.38 -21.66 21.58
CA ASP A 294 4.57 -22.79 21.16
C ASP A 294 5.21 -23.46 19.94
N LYS A 295 5.79 -24.64 20.12
CA LYS A 295 6.51 -25.37 19.06
C LYS A 295 5.60 -25.77 17.90
N LYS A 296 4.35 -26.21 18.19
CA LYS A 296 3.40 -26.60 17.14
C LYS A 296 2.92 -25.36 16.37
N GLY A 297 2.50 -24.32 17.08
CA GLY A 297 2.09 -23.06 16.48
C GLY A 297 3.23 -22.40 15.67
N PHE A 298 4.47 -22.50 16.12
CA PHE A 298 5.65 -22.02 15.40
C PHE A 298 5.83 -22.75 14.06
N ALA A 299 5.84 -24.08 14.06
CA ALA A 299 5.99 -24.85 12.83
C ALA A 299 4.86 -24.55 11.83
N VAL A 300 3.62 -24.47 12.30
CA VAL A 300 2.46 -24.13 11.46
C VAL A 300 2.57 -22.71 10.90
N SER A 301 2.96 -21.73 11.71
CA SER A 301 3.16 -20.35 11.25
C SER A 301 4.25 -20.26 10.19
N CYS A 302 5.36 -20.99 10.34
CA CYS A 302 6.41 -21.07 9.31
C CYS A 302 5.88 -21.66 8.00
N VAL A 303 5.06 -22.71 8.07
CA VAL A 303 4.44 -23.31 6.87
C VAL A 303 3.50 -22.32 6.20
N ILE A 304 2.65 -21.62 6.96
CA ILE A 304 1.73 -20.61 6.40
C ILE A 304 2.53 -19.49 5.72
N PHE A 305 3.60 -19.01 6.33
CA PHE A 305 4.47 -17.98 5.74
C PHE A 305 5.11 -18.47 4.43
N LEU A 306 5.65 -19.69 4.43
CA LEU A 306 6.22 -20.27 3.21
C LEU A 306 5.17 -20.44 2.11
N CYS A 307 3.97 -20.90 2.45
CA CYS A 307 2.85 -20.98 1.53
C CYS A 307 2.49 -19.59 0.97
N ALA A 308 2.45 -18.56 1.81
CA ALA A 308 2.19 -17.19 1.39
C ALA A 308 3.23 -16.73 0.35
N VAL A 309 4.51 -16.94 0.62
CA VAL A 309 5.60 -16.59 -0.31
C VAL A 309 5.45 -17.35 -1.63
N VAL A 310 5.18 -18.66 -1.60
CA VAL A 310 4.99 -19.47 -2.81
C VAL A 310 3.78 -18.96 -3.60
N MET A 311 2.63 -18.71 -2.95
CA MET A 311 1.44 -18.20 -3.61
C MET A 311 1.70 -16.84 -4.26
N LEU A 312 2.44 -15.94 -3.59
CA LEU A 312 2.81 -14.63 -4.12
C LEU A 312 3.75 -14.73 -5.33
N VAL A 313 4.75 -15.60 -5.29
CA VAL A 313 5.66 -15.81 -6.42
C VAL A 313 4.95 -16.42 -7.62
N THR A 314 3.97 -17.31 -7.38
CA THR A 314 3.25 -18.03 -8.43
C THR A 314 1.94 -17.39 -8.83
N HIS A 315 1.51 -16.27 -8.25
CA HIS A 315 0.18 -15.68 -8.45
C HIS A 315 -0.14 -15.42 -9.94
N ALA A 316 0.81 -14.92 -10.71
CA ALA A 316 0.63 -14.67 -12.14
C ALA A 316 0.42 -15.96 -12.97
N MET A 317 0.97 -17.09 -12.51
CA MET A 317 0.82 -18.39 -13.17
C MET A 317 -0.47 -19.09 -12.74
N THR A 318 -0.87 -18.91 -11.50
CA THR A 318 -2.04 -19.58 -10.91
C THR A 318 -3.35 -18.81 -11.13
N GLY A 319 -3.30 -17.55 -11.52
CA GLY A 319 -4.46 -16.69 -11.64
C GLY A 319 -5.10 -16.29 -10.29
N LEU A 320 -4.43 -16.58 -9.17
CA LEU A 320 -4.90 -16.17 -7.85
C LEU A 320 -4.64 -14.68 -7.66
N THR A 321 -5.69 -13.92 -7.33
CA THR A 321 -5.54 -12.50 -7.02
C THR A 321 -4.91 -12.29 -5.65
N VAL A 322 -4.36 -11.10 -5.41
CA VAL A 322 -3.82 -10.74 -4.09
C VAL A 322 -4.89 -10.83 -2.98
N ALA A 323 -6.16 -10.53 -3.30
CA ALA A 323 -7.29 -10.70 -2.38
C ALA A 323 -7.45 -12.14 -1.90
N THR A 324 -7.37 -13.10 -2.82
CA THR A 324 -7.47 -14.54 -2.51
C THR A 324 -6.33 -14.99 -1.62
N ILE A 325 -5.11 -14.58 -1.97
CA ILE A 325 -3.92 -14.89 -1.17
C ILE A 325 -4.07 -14.34 0.24
N GLY A 326 -4.39 -13.04 0.38
CA GLY A 326 -4.59 -12.40 1.69
C GLY A 326 -5.67 -13.08 2.54
N THR A 327 -6.80 -13.41 1.93
CA THR A 327 -7.89 -14.12 2.62
C THR A 327 -7.48 -15.52 3.06
N PHE A 328 -6.79 -16.27 2.18
CA PHE A 328 -6.32 -17.63 2.50
C PHE A 328 -5.36 -17.63 3.68
N ILE A 329 -4.34 -16.78 3.69
CA ILE A 329 -3.34 -16.74 4.77
C ILE A 329 -3.95 -16.25 6.09
N ALA A 330 -4.89 -15.27 6.03
CA ALA A 330 -5.62 -14.83 7.21
C ALA A 330 -6.46 -15.98 7.80
N ALA A 331 -7.25 -16.65 6.95
CA ALA A 331 -8.08 -17.76 7.36
C ALA A 331 -7.25 -18.92 7.93
N ALA A 332 -6.15 -19.30 7.27
CA ALA A 332 -5.24 -20.33 7.73
C ALA A 332 -4.64 -19.97 9.10
N THR A 333 -4.20 -18.72 9.30
CA THR A 333 -3.64 -18.25 10.57
C THR A 333 -4.69 -18.28 11.69
N ILE A 334 -5.91 -17.79 11.42
CA ILE A 334 -7.00 -17.77 12.39
C ILE A 334 -7.43 -19.17 12.77
N LEU A 335 -7.64 -20.07 11.78
CA LEU A 335 -8.07 -21.44 12.02
C LEU A 335 -7.05 -22.25 12.82
N THR A 336 -5.77 -22.04 12.58
CA THR A 336 -4.69 -22.71 13.33
C THR A 336 -4.45 -22.11 14.71
N SER A 337 -4.89 -20.87 14.94
CA SER A 337 -4.71 -20.12 16.19
C SER A 337 -6.02 -19.72 16.86
N LEU A 338 -7.09 -20.55 16.75
CA LEU A 338 -8.45 -20.22 17.21
C LEU A 338 -8.51 -19.72 18.66
N LYS A 339 -7.76 -20.34 19.58
CA LYS A 339 -7.73 -19.94 21.01
C LYS A 339 -7.15 -18.55 21.22
N HIS A 340 -6.41 -18.02 20.25
CA HIS A 340 -5.65 -16.77 20.37
C HIS A 340 -6.05 -15.74 19.32
N THR A 341 -7.09 -16.03 18.52
CA THR A 341 -7.59 -15.12 17.49
C THR A 341 -7.88 -13.72 18.03
N GLY A 342 -8.45 -13.63 19.23
CA GLY A 342 -8.72 -12.32 19.85
C GLY A 342 -7.46 -11.51 20.17
N GLU A 343 -6.34 -12.17 20.52
CA GLU A 343 -5.06 -11.50 20.77
C GLU A 343 -4.43 -11.03 19.46
N ILE A 344 -4.47 -11.87 18.41
CA ILE A 344 -3.95 -11.55 17.08
C ILE A 344 -4.73 -10.36 16.50
N MET A 345 -6.06 -10.43 16.49
CA MET A 345 -6.90 -9.38 15.93
C MET A 345 -6.75 -8.02 16.64
N LYS A 346 -6.50 -8.00 17.94
CA LYS A 346 -6.26 -6.75 18.68
C LYS A 346 -4.96 -6.04 18.30
N ARG A 347 -3.99 -6.78 17.74
CA ARG A 347 -2.67 -6.24 17.36
C ARG A 347 -2.58 -5.85 15.88
N VAL A 348 -3.56 -6.25 15.07
CA VAL A 348 -3.64 -5.80 13.67
C VAL A 348 -3.73 -4.28 13.63
N ASP A 349 -2.92 -3.67 12.77
CA ASP A 349 -2.91 -2.22 12.60
C ASP A 349 -4.10 -1.74 11.74
N TYR A 350 -5.26 -1.65 12.39
CA TYR A 350 -6.46 -1.10 11.76
C TYR A 350 -6.31 0.36 11.34
N LYS A 351 -5.40 1.11 11.97
CA LYS A 351 -5.18 2.53 11.64
C LYS A 351 -4.64 2.66 10.22
N THR A 352 -3.71 1.80 9.84
CA THR A 352 -3.18 1.76 8.47
C THR A 352 -4.23 1.33 7.47
N LEU A 353 -5.08 0.33 7.77
CA LEU A 353 -6.18 -0.07 6.88
C LEU A 353 -7.18 1.07 6.66
N LEU A 354 -7.60 1.74 7.72
CA LEU A 354 -8.51 2.89 7.68
C LEU A 354 -7.90 4.08 6.94
N PHE A 355 -6.59 4.30 7.11
CA PHE A 355 -5.86 5.32 6.35
C PHE A 355 -5.97 5.08 4.83
N PHE A 356 -5.75 3.85 4.37
CA PHE A 356 -5.86 3.53 2.94
C PHE A 356 -7.29 3.64 2.43
N ILE A 357 -8.29 3.21 3.19
CA ILE A 357 -9.71 3.37 2.81
C ILE A 357 -10.02 4.85 2.58
N GLY A 358 -9.67 5.71 3.54
CA GLY A 358 -9.90 7.15 3.42
C GLY A 358 -9.14 7.77 2.24
N LEU A 359 -7.88 7.37 2.05
CA LEU A 359 -7.03 7.83 0.93
C LEU A 359 -7.64 7.46 -0.42
N PHE A 360 -8.07 6.21 -0.62
CA PHE A 360 -8.71 5.77 -1.86
C PHE A 360 -9.98 6.56 -2.18
N VAL A 361 -10.79 6.90 -1.18
CA VAL A 361 -11.99 7.72 -1.39
C VAL A 361 -11.62 9.12 -1.88
N VAL A 362 -10.60 9.75 -1.30
CA VAL A 362 -10.16 11.10 -1.72
C VAL A 362 -9.56 11.05 -3.14
N VAL A 363 -8.75 10.04 -3.44
CA VAL A 363 -8.18 9.84 -4.79
C VAL A 363 -9.28 9.53 -5.80
N GLY A 364 -10.28 8.72 -5.43
CA GLY A 364 -11.47 8.48 -6.26
C GLY A 364 -12.24 9.77 -6.59
N GLY A 365 -12.25 10.74 -5.66
CA GLY A 365 -12.79 12.08 -5.93
C GLY A 365 -12.04 12.83 -7.04
N LEU A 366 -10.69 12.72 -7.08
CA LEU A 366 -9.88 13.29 -8.15
C LEU A 366 -10.10 12.56 -9.48
N GLU A 367 -10.27 11.24 -9.44
CA GLU A 367 -10.53 10.40 -10.60
C GLU A 367 -11.87 10.75 -11.25
N GLU A 368 -12.96 10.70 -10.48
CA GLU A 368 -14.33 10.98 -10.94
C GLU A 368 -14.51 12.41 -11.46
N THR A 369 -13.77 13.36 -10.92
CA THR A 369 -13.78 14.75 -11.41
C THR A 369 -12.90 14.95 -12.65
N GLY A 370 -12.12 13.94 -13.06
CA GLY A 370 -11.22 13.98 -14.21
C GLY A 370 -9.91 14.76 -13.98
N ILE A 371 -9.61 15.15 -12.75
CA ILE A 371 -8.36 15.86 -12.41
C ILE A 371 -7.14 14.98 -12.70
N LEU A 372 -7.21 13.68 -12.39
CA LEU A 372 -6.09 12.75 -12.67
C LEU A 372 -5.76 12.70 -14.16
N ASN A 373 -6.76 12.75 -15.05
CA ASN A 373 -6.53 12.79 -16.48
C ASN A 373 -5.85 14.09 -16.95
N ILE A 374 -6.16 15.21 -16.30
CA ILE A 374 -5.49 16.50 -16.56
C ILE A 374 -4.03 16.42 -16.16
N VAL A 375 -3.75 15.91 -14.97
CA VAL A 375 -2.37 15.74 -14.45
C VAL A 375 -1.59 14.76 -15.32
N ALA A 376 -2.16 13.61 -15.67
CA ALA A 376 -1.55 12.63 -16.56
C ALA A 376 -1.22 13.21 -17.94
N GLY A 377 -2.13 14.00 -18.51
CA GLY A 377 -1.92 14.68 -19.79
C GLY A 377 -0.83 15.78 -19.74
N PHE A 378 -0.51 16.30 -18.54
CA PHE A 378 0.59 17.25 -18.35
C PHE A 378 1.95 16.55 -18.21
N ILE A 379 1.98 15.39 -17.53
CA ILE A 379 3.21 14.60 -17.32
C ILE A 379 3.61 13.84 -18.60
N GLY A 380 2.64 13.42 -19.43
CA GLY A 380 2.87 12.65 -20.65
C GLY A 380 3.29 13.48 -21.88
N LYS A 381 3.51 14.80 -21.70
CA LYS A 381 4.12 15.71 -22.69
C LYS A 381 5.59 15.93 -22.41
#